data_8927ffcfccc4334ffcefffca6711eccf
#
_entry.id   8927ffcfccc4334ffcefffca6711eccf
#
_cell.length_a   1.000
_cell.length_b   1.000
_cell.length_c   1.000
_cell.angle_alpha   90.00
_cell.angle_beta   90.00
_cell.angle_gamma   90.00
#
_symmetry.space_group_name_H-M   'P 1'
#
loop_
_entity.id
_entity.type
_entity.pdbx_description
1 polymer ?
#
loop_
_entity_poly.entity_id
_entity_poly.type
_entity_poly.pdbx_seq_one_letter_code
_entity_poly.pdbx_strand_id
1 'polypeptide(L)'
;DRVTLEVFRGCIRGCRFCQAGFICRPVREKSPEVLCRQAKESVDATGYDEISMCCLSISDYSHIASFTDGLLGWTDDARVNISLPSMRADSFTRELMDKISSVRTSTLTFAPEAGSPRLRDVINKNITEEEIMRACGITFAAGKNQVKLYFMNGLPHETDEDIAGIAELAEHVIDKYYATPEANKKRRPQVTISVACFIPKPHTPFEREPQALPEVLLEKQQFLSSCIHDRKIRYNYHDVDVSRIEAVFARGDRRLGAAILEAVKCGAVFDAWTEFFDYNRWLEIFEKCGLDPAFYANRTIPDDEILPWDVIDCGVSKDFLIRERHKAAEAIATPSCKDKCSACGANSLAPNKACRWCPGGDAGDDSVPHIVPEPGEMSASAPKPDVSERPIRTVRLRFAKKGALAYIGHLDLVNALSRVMIRSGLPV
;
A
#
# COMPACT_ATOMS: atom_id res chain seq x y z
N ASP A 1 -4.72 14.84 7.16
CA ASP A 1 -3.92 15.77 7.91
C ASP A 1 -3.18 15.05 9.04
N ARG A 2 -1.95 14.58 8.74
CA ARG A 2 -1.13 13.77 9.63
C ARG A 2 0.35 13.91 9.27
N VAL A 3 1.24 13.57 10.19
CA VAL A 3 2.66 13.40 9.90
C VAL A 3 2.83 12.08 9.14
N THR A 4 3.49 12.09 8.01
CA THR A 4 3.82 10.87 7.25
C THR A 4 5.32 10.62 7.31
N LEU A 5 5.71 9.45 7.84
CA LEU A 5 7.10 9.02 7.94
C LEU A 5 7.41 7.94 6.93
N GLU A 6 8.33 8.17 6.02
CA GLU A 6 8.89 7.13 5.18
C GLU A 6 9.89 6.31 5.99
N VAL A 7 9.49 5.08 6.38
CA VAL A 7 10.28 4.19 7.22
C VAL A 7 11.42 3.55 6.44
N PHE A 8 11.08 3.03 5.27
CA PHE A 8 12.04 2.49 4.31
C PHE A 8 11.48 2.59 2.89
N ARG A 9 12.36 2.51 1.91
CA ARG A 9 12.02 2.51 0.49
C ARG A 9 12.45 1.19 -0.15
N GLY A 10 11.66 0.69 -1.10
CA GLY A 10 11.86 -0.58 -1.77
C GLY A 10 11.08 -1.72 -1.11
N CYS A 11 11.23 -2.93 -1.64
CA CYS A 11 10.56 -4.13 -1.15
C CYS A 11 11.44 -5.36 -1.35
N ILE A 12 11.53 -6.22 -0.34
CA ILE A 12 12.26 -7.48 -0.39
C ILE A 12 11.50 -8.60 -1.10
N ARG A 13 10.20 -8.39 -1.31
CA ARG A 13 9.31 -9.37 -1.96
C ARG A 13 9.49 -9.29 -3.47
N GLY A 14 8.88 -10.15 -4.18
CA GLY A 14 9.00 -10.20 -5.63
C GLY A 14 7.66 -10.41 -6.32
N CYS A 15 6.59 -9.79 -5.78
CA CYS A 15 5.26 -9.88 -6.39
C CYS A 15 5.30 -9.41 -7.83
N ARG A 16 5.01 -10.28 -8.80
CA ARG A 16 5.27 -10.09 -10.23
C ARG A 16 4.44 -9.01 -10.90
N PHE A 17 3.37 -8.57 -10.25
CA PHE A 17 2.51 -7.47 -10.71
C PHE A 17 2.92 -6.10 -10.14
N CYS A 18 3.77 -6.05 -9.11
CA CYS A 18 3.96 -4.85 -8.29
C CYS A 18 5.12 -3.99 -8.80
N GLN A 19 4.81 -2.88 -9.49
CA GLN A 19 5.82 -1.96 -10.01
C GLN A 19 6.73 -1.40 -8.91
N ALA A 20 6.16 -0.94 -7.80
CA ALA A 20 6.92 -0.37 -6.68
C ALA A 20 7.92 -1.37 -6.09
N GLY A 21 7.61 -2.67 -6.13
CA GLY A 21 8.49 -3.75 -5.69
C GLY A 21 9.74 -3.91 -6.54
N PHE A 22 9.80 -3.35 -7.74
CA PHE A 22 10.94 -3.44 -8.66
C PHE A 22 11.64 -2.10 -8.84
N ILE A 23 10.92 -1.02 -9.18
CA ILE A 23 11.55 0.29 -9.45
C ILE A 23 12.17 0.95 -8.21
N CYS A 24 11.78 0.53 -7.03
CA CYS A 24 12.30 1.06 -5.77
C CYS A 24 13.40 0.18 -5.15
N ARG A 25 13.93 -0.81 -5.87
CA ARG A 25 15.06 -1.63 -5.40
C ARG A 25 16.37 -0.85 -5.46
N PRO A 26 17.36 -1.16 -4.58
CA PRO A 26 17.31 -2.05 -3.41
C PRO A 26 16.51 -1.46 -2.25
N VAL A 27 16.23 -2.30 -1.22
CA VAL A 27 15.61 -1.82 0.02
C VAL A 27 16.59 -0.95 0.79
N ARG A 28 16.10 0.20 1.28
CA ARG A 28 16.87 1.18 2.05
C ARG A 28 16.06 1.56 3.28
N GLU A 29 16.51 1.15 4.44
CA GLU A 29 15.87 1.38 5.73
C GLU A 29 16.50 2.58 6.42
N LYS A 30 15.69 3.38 7.13
CA LYS A 30 16.17 4.39 8.08
C LYS A 30 16.32 3.78 9.45
N SER A 31 17.26 4.26 10.27
CA SER A 31 17.40 3.77 11.64
C SER A 31 16.23 4.21 12.54
N PRO A 32 15.91 3.44 13.60
CA PRO A 32 14.87 3.80 14.56
C PRO A 32 15.08 5.17 15.20
N GLU A 33 16.32 5.55 15.50
CA GLU A 33 16.68 6.83 16.12
C GLU A 33 16.32 8.01 15.21
N VAL A 34 16.67 7.89 13.92
CA VAL A 34 16.33 8.91 12.90
C VAL A 34 14.83 9.04 12.77
N LEU A 35 14.11 7.92 12.72
CA LEU A 35 12.65 7.91 12.57
C LEU A 35 11.95 8.51 13.79
N CYS A 36 12.36 8.13 15.01
CA CYS A 36 11.78 8.68 16.25
C CYS A 36 12.04 10.19 16.36
N ARG A 37 13.23 10.65 16.00
CA ARG A 37 13.55 12.07 15.97
C ARG A 37 12.69 12.81 14.95
N GLN A 38 12.63 12.34 13.69
CA GLN A 38 11.81 12.94 12.64
C GLN A 38 10.32 12.98 13.02
N ALA A 39 9.82 11.92 13.66
CA ALA A 39 8.45 11.87 14.15
C ALA A 39 8.16 13.00 15.13
N LYS A 40 9.03 13.12 16.16
CA LYS A 40 8.87 14.12 17.22
C LYS A 40 8.99 15.53 16.68
N GLU A 41 10.04 15.83 15.92
CA GLU A 41 10.25 17.16 15.30
C GLU A 41 9.07 17.56 14.41
N SER A 42 8.54 16.62 13.62
CA SER A 42 7.40 16.88 12.73
C SER A 42 6.11 17.15 13.51
N VAL A 43 5.83 16.39 14.57
CA VAL A 43 4.67 16.62 15.43
C VAL A 43 4.79 17.96 16.14
N ASP A 44 5.95 18.26 16.75
CA ASP A 44 6.20 19.52 17.44
C ASP A 44 6.08 20.74 16.50
N ALA A 45 6.55 20.58 15.25
CA ALA A 45 6.48 21.66 14.25
C ALA A 45 5.09 21.88 13.65
N THR A 46 4.27 20.82 13.53
CA THR A 46 2.97 20.89 12.84
C THR A 46 1.78 20.91 13.77
N GLY A 47 1.91 20.35 14.98
CA GLY A 47 0.80 20.12 15.90
C GLY A 47 -0.20 19.06 15.43
N TYR A 48 0.19 18.16 14.50
CA TYR A 48 -0.63 17.01 14.12
C TYR A 48 -0.66 15.99 15.26
N ASP A 49 -1.79 15.34 15.39
CA ASP A 49 -2.09 14.34 16.42
C ASP A 49 -2.08 12.90 15.87
N GLU A 50 -1.62 12.70 14.64
CA GLU A 50 -1.48 11.39 14.02
C GLU A 50 -0.16 11.28 13.26
N ILE A 51 0.56 10.17 13.46
CA ILE A 51 1.74 9.75 12.70
C ILE A 51 1.34 8.52 11.87
N SER A 52 1.51 8.59 10.55
CA SER A 52 1.30 7.48 9.63
C SER A 52 2.62 7.03 9.03
N MET A 53 2.89 5.72 9.07
CA MET A 53 4.06 5.15 8.43
C MET A 53 3.84 5.02 6.92
N CYS A 54 4.87 5.31 6.14
CA CYS A 54 4.86 5.16 4.69
C CYS A 54 5.97 4.17 4.29
N CYS A 55 5.58 3.02 3.81
CA CYS A 55 6.44 2.00 3.20
C CYS A 55 5.57 0.93 2.52
N LEU A 56 6.19 0.07 1.73
CA LEU A 56 5.47 -0.98 1.00
C LEU A 56 5.03 -2.16 1.89
N SER A 57 5.67 -2.37 3.03
CA SER A 57 5.33 -3.42 3.99
C SER A 57 5.97 -3.14 5.34
N ILE A 58 5.27 -2.51 6.25
CA ILE A 58 5.83 -2.09 7.55
C ILE A 58 6.33 -3.28 8.37
N SER A 59 5.70 -4.42 8.27
CA SER A 59 6.08 -5.65 8.96
C SER A 59 7.38 -6.28 8.45
N ASP A 60 7.90 -5.84 7.29
CA ASP A 60 9.21 -6.26 6.76
C ASP A 60 10.37 -5.38 7.26
N TYR A 61 10.10 -4.27 7.96
CA TYR A 61 11.12 -3.42 8.54
C TYR A 61 11.94 -4.16 9.59
N SER A 62 13.27 -4.13 9.46
CA SER A 62 14.17 -4.96 10.28
C SER A 62 14.15 -4.58 11.77
N HIS A 63 13.81 -3.35 12.09
CA HIS A 63 13.85 -2.79 13.45
C HIS A 63 12.45 -2.37 13.95
N ILE A 64 11.39 -3.06 13.52
CA ILE A 64 10.00 -2.66 13.82
C ILE A 64 9.73 -2.59 15.33
N ALA A 65 10.28 -3.52 16.14
CA ALA A 65 10.08 -3.56 17.58
C ALA A 65 10.68 -2.33 18.27
N SER A 66 11.98 -2.07 18.08
CA SER A 66 12.67 -0.93 18.69
C SER A 66 12.11 0.42 18.23
N PHE A 67 11.69 0.53 16.97
CA PHE A 67 11.05 1.72 16.44
C PHE A 67 9.68 1.98 17.08
N THR A 68 8.84 0.96 17.19
CA THR A 68 7.52 1.11 17.82
C THR A 68 7.66 1.43 19.31
N ASP A 69 8.60 0.81 20.02
CA ASP A 69 8.85 1.11 21.43
C ASP A 69 9.34 2.56 21.63
N GLY A 70 10.24 3.03 20.76
CA GLY A 70 10.71 4.41 20.77
C GLY A 70 9.61 5.44 20.50
N LEU A 71 8.64 5.11 19.65
CA LEU A 71 7.48 5.99 19.42
C LEU A 71 6.50 5.97 20.58
N LEU A 72 6.11 4.80 21.06
CA LEU A 72 5.16 4.64 22.18
C LEU A 72 5.66 5.30 23.47
N GLY A 73 6.97 5.37 23.66
CA GLY A 73 7.59 6.02 24.82
C GLY A 73 7.24 7.50 25.03
N TRP A 74 6.66 8.18 24.00
CA TRP A 74 6.26 9.58 24.13
C TRP A 74 4.89 9.90 23.49
N THR A 75 4.39 9.08 22.57
CA THR A 75 3.14 9.37 21.84
C THR A 75 1.91 9.25 22.71
N ASP A 76 1.91 8.35 23.69
CA ASP A 76 0.79 8.18 24.63
C ASP A 76 0.61 9.42 25.50
N ASP A 77 1.69 9.93 26.07
CA ASP A 77 1.68 11.18 26.86
C ASP A 77 1.29 12.39 26.02
N ALA A 78 1.74 12.43 24.77
CA ALA A 78 1.44 13.50 23.83
C ALA A 78 0.06 13.37 23.16
N ARG A 79 -0.66 12.26 23.39
CA ARG A 79 -1.94 11.91 22.73
C ARG A 79 -1.83 11.90 21.20
N VAL A 80 -0.70 11.42 20.67
CA VAL A 80 -0.45 11.29 19.24
C VAL A 80 -0.74 9.86 18.78
N ASN A 81 -1.65 9.71 17.85
CA ASN A 81 -2.04 8.42 17.29
C ASN A 81 -0.98 7.89 16.31
N ILE A 82 -0.75 6.58 16.31
CA ILE A 82 0.13 5.91 15.34
C ILE A 82 -0.73 5.08 14.38
N SER A 83 -0.52 5.25 13.08
CA SER A 83 -1.18 4.48 12.02
C SER A 83 -0.15 3.61 11.30
N LEU A 84 -0.35 2.30 11.30
CA LEU A 84 0.50 1.31 10.62
C LEU A 84 -0.24 0.74 9.41
N PRO A 85 -0.10 1.35 8.22
CA PRO A 85 -0.68 0.81 6.99
C PRO A 85 0.16 -0.33 6.42
N SER A 86 -0.40 -1.06 5.45
CA SER A 86 0.32 -2.02 4.60
C SER A 86 0.98 -3.17 5.37
N MET A 87 0.20 -3.87 6.18
CA MET A 87 0.66 -5.08 6.87
C MET A 87 0.46 -6.32 6.00
N ARG A 88 1.46 -7.19 5.98
CA ARG A 88 1.36 -8.50 5.35
C ARG A 88 0.91 -9.55 6.36
N ALA A 89 0.12 -10.53 5.89
CA ALA A 89 -0.42 -11.58 6.75
C ALA A 89 0.68 -12.50 7.29
N ASP A 90 1.73 -12.80 6.49
CA ASP A 90 2.84 -13.67 6.87
C ASP A 90 3.70 -13.12 8.02
N SER A 91 3.83 -11.80 8.14
CA SER A 91 4.63 -11.12 9.16
C SER A 91 3.78 -10.42 10.24
N PHE A 92 2.48 -10.67 10.29
CA PHE A 92 1.59 -10.12 11.31
C PHE A 92 1.64 -10.95 12.60
N THR A 93 2.02 -10.31 13.72
CA THR A 93 2.18 -10.95 15.02
C THR A 93 1.21 -10.39 16.06
N ARG A 94 1.00 -11.15 17.16
CA ARG A 94 0.17 -10.70 18.28
C ARG A 94 0.78 -9.47 18.97
N GLU A 95 2.10 -9.45 19.15
CA GLU A 95 2.80 -8.31 19.71
C GLU A 95 2.58 -7.02 18.91
N LEU A 96 2.66 -7.10 17.58
CA LEU A 96 2.35 -5.97 16.71
C LEU A 96 0.87 -5.56 16.84
N MET A 97 -0.05 -6.53 16.93
CA MET A 97 -1.47 -6.26 17.14
C MET A 97 -1.75 -5.55 18.45
N ASP A 98 -1.11 -5.99 19.55
CA ASP A 98 -1.30 -5.39 20.87
C ASP A 98 -0.81 -3.93 20.88
N LYS A 99 0.32 -3.64 20.23
CA LYS A 99 0.85 -2.28 20.04
C LYS A 99 -0.09 -1.40 19.19
N ILE A 100 -0.68 -1.95 18.13
CA ILE A 100 -1.66 -1.21 17.28
C ILE A 100 -2.95 -0.95 18.04
N SER A 101 -3.42 -1.91 18.83
CA SER A 101 -4.71 -1.82 19.51
C SER A 101 -4.74 -0.76 20.60
N SER A 102 -3.59 -0.40 21.18
CA SER A 102 -3.49 0.68 22.16
C SER A 102 -3.77 2.06 21.56
N VAL A 103 -3.68 2.22 20.22
CA VAL A 103 -3.66 3.51 19.56
C VAL A 103 -4.94 3.85 18.78
N ARG A 104 -5.56 2.94 18.02
CA ARG A 104 -6.81 3.18 17.27
C ARG A 104 -7.53 1.92 16.80
N THR A 105 -8.87 2.02 16.72
CA THR A 105 -9.72 0.94 16.21
C THR A 105 -10.01 1.09 14.71
N SER A 106 -9.03 0.83 13.84
CA SER A 106 -9.30 0.71 12.39
C SER A 106 -9.55 -0.75 11.97
N THR A 107 -10.29 -0.94 10.89
CA THR A 107 -10.42 -2.26 10.25
C THR A 107 -9.07 -2.66 9.65
N LEU A 108 -8.60 -3.87 10.00
CA LEU A 108 -7.36 -4.39 9.43
C LEU A 108 -7.57 -4.90 8.01
N THR A 109 -6.59 -4.63 7.17
CA THR A 109 -6.61 -5.01 5.77
C THR A 109 -5.44 -5.92 5.47
N PHE A 110 -5.71 -7.05 4.86
CA PHE A 110 -4.71 -7.97 4.32
C PHE A 110 -4.89 -8.09 2.81
N ALA A 111 -3.81 -8.40 2.11
CA ALA A 111 -3.80 -8.48 0.65
C ALA A 111 -3.28 -9.86 0.19
N PRO A 112 -4.13 -10.90 0.16
CA PRO A 112 -3.79 -12.18 -0.45
C PRO A 112 -3.53 -12.05 -1.96
N GLU A 113 -4.21 -11.13 -2.63
CA GLU A 113 -4.21 -10.80 -4.06
C GLU A 113 -4.82 -11.89 -4.95
N ALA A 114 -4.75 -13.17 -4.58
CA ALA A 114 -5.34 -14.29 -5.32
C ALA A 114 -6.01 -15.28 -4.37
N GLY A 115 -7.10 -15.93 -4.82
CA GLY A 115 -7.89 -16.86 -4.02
C GLY A 115 -7.14 -18.16 -3.74
N SER A 116 -6.58 -18.79 -4.77
CA SER A 116 -5.92 -20.09 -4.66
C SER A 116 -4.43 -19.98 -4.29
N PRO A 117 -3.85 -20.99 -3.63
CA PRO A 117 -2.40 -21.11 -3.43
C PRO A 117 -1.62 -21.08 -4.73
N ARG A 118 -2.09 -21.82 -5.75
CA ARG A 118 -1.47 -21.88 -7.07
C ARG A 118 -1.32 -20.48 -7.69
N LEU A 119 -2.38 -19.69 -7.70
CA LEU A 119 -2.32 -18.37 -8.31
C LEU A 119 -1.50 -17.40 -7.45
N ARG A 120 -1.45 -17.58 -6.12
CA ARG A 120 -0.50 -16.83 -5.25
C ARG A 120 0.96 -17.12 -5.61
N ASP A 121 1.29 -18.36 -6.02
CA ASP A 121 2.62 -18.72 -6.50
C ASP A 121 2.91 -18.12 -7.89
N VAL A 122 1.94 -18.14 -8.81
CA VAL A 122 2.01 -17.47 -10.12
C VAL A 122 2.38 -16.01 -9.96
N ILE A 123 1.73 -15.28 -9.07
CA ILE A 123 2.00 -13.85 -8.83
C ILE A 123 3.15 -13.61 -7.85
N ASN A 124 3.78 -14.66 -7.36
CA ASN A 124 4.87 -14.63 -6.37
C ASN A 124 4.50 -13.85 -5.09
N LYS A 125 3.28 -14.06 -4.58
CA LYS A 125 2.83 -13.39 -3.36
C LYS A 125 3.46 -13.99 -2.11
N ASN A 126 3.81 -15.28 -2.14
CA ASN A 126 4.45 -16.02 -1.04
C ASN A 126 3.71 -15.82 0.30
N ILE A 127 2.41 -16.06 0.31
CA ILE A 127 1.55 -16.07 1.50
C ILE A 127 0.69 -17.33 1.47
N THR A 128 0.75 -18.11 2.53
CA THR A 128 -0.08 -19.31 2.67
C THR A 128 -1.45 -18.98 3.27
N GLU A 129 -2.39 -19.89 3.13
CA GLU A 129 -3.71 -19.73 3.75
C GLU A 129 -3.62 -19.77 5.27
N GLU A 130 -2.75 -20.63 5.84
CA GLU A 130 -2.52 -20.72 7.27
C GLU A 130 -2.02 -19.39 7.85
N GLU A 131 -1.17 -18.67 7.12
CA GLU A 131 -0.69 -17.35 7.53
C GLU A 131 -1.82 -16.31 7.53
N ILE A 132 -2.71 -16.36 6.53
CA ILE A 132 -3.90 -15.50 6.46
C ILE A 132 -4.82 -15.82 7.64
N MET A 133 -5.10 -17.10 7.89
CA MET A 133 -5.96 -17.55 8.98
C MET A 133 -5.36 -17.19 10.35
N ARG A 134 -4.03 -17.30 10.51
CA ARG A 134 -3.34 -16.86 11.72
C ARG A 134 -3.50 -15.36 11.94
N ALA A 135 -3.26 -14.53 10.93
CA ALA A 135 -3.40 -13.07 11.02
C ALA A 135 -4.84 -12.65 11.35
N CYS A 136 -5.83 -13.28 10.71
CA CYS A 136 -7.25 -13.06 11.03
C CYS A 136 -7.60 -13.50 12.45
N GLY A 137 -7.09 -14.65 12.91
CA GLY A 137 -7.30 -15.14 14.26
C GLY A 137 -6.75 -14.18 15.33
N ILE A 138 -5.53 -13.64 15.14
CA ILE A 138 -4.95 -12.61 16.01
C ILE A 138 -5.84 -11.37 16.06
N THR A 139 -6.33 -10.94 14.89
CA THR A 139 -7.23 -9.79 14.76
C THR A 139 -8.53 -10.00 15.55
N PHE A 140 -9.14 -11.18 15.43
CA PHE A 140 -10.39 -11.51 16.11
C PHE A 140 -10.20 -11.71 17.63
N ALA A 141 -9.09 -12.28 18.05
CA ALA A 141 -8.73 -12.40 19.47
C ALA A 141 -8.54 -11.03 20.13
N ALA A 142 -8.09 -10.02 19.38
CA ALA A 142 -8.03 -8.63 19.85
C ALA A 142 -9.38 -7.90 19.85
N GLY A 143 -10.49 -8.63 19.71
CA GLY A 143 -11.86 -8.11 19.82
C GLY A 143 -12.41 -7.45 18.56
N LYS A 144 -11.67 -7.47 17.45
CA LYS A 144 -12.18 -7.00 16.14
C LYS A 144 -13.16 -8.03 15.57
N ASN A 145 -14.10 -7.56 14.78
CA ASN A 145 -15.08 -8.42 14.09
C ASN A 145 -15.12 -8.14 12.58
N GLN A 146 -14.23 -7.29 12.08
CA GLN A 146 -14.19 -6.91 10.68
C GLN A 146 -12.77 -7.06 10.14
N VAL A 147 -12.67 -7.64 8.93
CA VAL A 147 -11.42 -7.76 8.16
C VAL A 147 -11.71 -7.39 6.72
N LYS A 148 -10.77 -6.69 6.07
CA LYS A 148 -10.81 -6.41 4.66
C LYS A 148 -9.71 -7.19 3.93
N LEU A 149 -10.07 -7.85 2.83
CA LEU A 149 -9.16 -8.61 1.99
C LEU A 149 -9.11 -7.98 0.60
N TYR A 150 -7.90 -7.77 0.10
CA TYR A 150 -7.68 -7.30 -1.28
C TYR A 150 -7.32 -8.45 -2.19
N PHE A 151 -7.93 -8.45 -3.38
CA PHE A 151 -7.69 -9.39 -4.46
C PHE A 151 -7.60 -8.68 -5.80
N MET A 152 -7.14 -9.41 -6.81
CA MET A 152 -7.21 -9.02 -8.21
C MET A 152 -7.90 -10.11 -9.02
N ASN A 153 -8.58 -9.70 -10.11
CA ASN A 153 -9.09 -10.58 -11.15
C ASN A 153 -8.45 -10.26 -12.50
N GLY A 154 -8.49 -11.22 -13.43
CA GLY A 154 -7.82 -11.08 -14.72
C GLY A 154 -6.31 -11.22 -14.66
N LEU A 155 -5.78 -11.84 -13.60
CA LEU A 155 -4.35 -12.13 -13.46
C LEU A 155 -3.87 -13.09 -14.56
N PRO A 156 -2.61 -13.01 -15.00
CA PRO A 156 -2.03 -14.00 -15.90
C PRO A 156 -2.18 -15.43 -15.35
N HIS A 157 -2.59 -16.36 -16.21
CA HIS A 157 -2.82 -17.78 -15.88
C HIS A 157 -3.94 -18.05 -14.86
N GLU A 158 -4.83 -17.09 -14.61
CA GLU A 158 -5.98 -17.24 -13.71
C GLU A 158 -7.05 -18.18 -14.32
N THR A 159 -7.57 -19.09 -13.49
CA THR A 159 -8.70 -19.99 -13.83
C THR A 159 -9.94 -19.64 -13.01
N ASP A 160 -11.08 -20.25 -13.35
CA ASP A 160 -12.32 -20.02 -12.61
C ASP A 160 -12.25 -20.57 -11.17
N GLU A 161 -11.48 -21.66 -10.95
CA GLU A 161 -11.22 -22.18 -9.62
C GLU A 161 -10.44 -21.20 -8.75
N ASP A 162 -9.52 -20.42 -9.33
CA ASP A 162 -8.80 -19.38 -8.59
C ASP A 162 -9.72 -18.25 -8.16
N ILE A 163 -10.72 -17.92 -8.99
CA ILE A 163 -11.72 -16.89 -8.69
C ILE A 163 -12.69 -17.40 -7.61
N ALA A 164 -13.19 -18.64 -7.74
CA ALA A 164 -14.03 -19.26 -6.71
C ALA A 164 -13.30 -19.32 -5.36
N GLY A 165 -12.00 -19.61 -5.36
CA GLY A 165 -11.15 -19.62 -4.18
C GLY A 165 -11.11 -18.27 -3.41
N ILE A 166 -11.48 -17.14 -4.04
CA ILE A 166 -11.64 -15.86 -3.33
C ILE A 166 -12.82 -15.91 -2.35
N ALA A 167 -13.96 -16.48 -2.80
CA ALA A 167 -15.14 -16.64 -1.97
C ALA A 167 -14.89 -17.67 -0.85
N GLU A 168 -14.28 -18.80 -1.18
CA GLU A 168 -13.92 -19.85 -0.22
C GLU A 168 -12.98 -19.32 0.88
N LEU A 169 -11.94 -18.58 0.51
CA LEU A 169 -11.03 -17.98 1.48
C LEU A 169 -11.75 -16.99 2.42
N ALA A 170 -12.71 -16.23 1.91
CA ALA A 170 -13.51 -15.32 2.73
C ALA A 170 -14.44 -16.08 3.69
N GLU A 171 -14.99 -17.21 3.29
CA GLU A 171 -15.79 -18.12 4.14
C GLU A 171 -14.91 -18.74 5.24
N HIS A 172 -13.72 -19.21 4.92
CA HIS A 172 -12.74 -19.71 5.90
C HIS A 172 -12.36 -18.65 6.93
N VAL A 173 -12.27 -17.38 6.54
CA VAL A 173 -12.04 -16.27 7.50
C VAL A 173 -13.23 -16.09 8.44
N ILE A 174 -14.45 -16.25 7.97
CA ILE A 174 -15.66 -16.22 8.82
C ILE A 174 -15.65 -17.40 9.81
N ASP A 175 -15.32 -18.61 9.34
CA ASP A 175 -15.21 -19.79 10.17
C ASP A 175 -14.10 -19.62 11.22
N LYS A 176 -12.99 -19.02 10.84
CA LYS A 176 -11.91 -18.66 11.76
C LYS A 176 -12.38 -17.72 12.89
N TYR A 177 -13.25 -16.76 12.60
CA TYR A 177 -13.85 -15.92 13.64
C TYR A 177 -14.62 -16.76 14.67
N TYR A 178 -15.45 -17.68 14.21
CA TYR A 178 -16.24 -18.54 15.11
C TYR A 178 -15.37 -19.56 15.87
N ALA A 179 -14.27 -20.00 15.27
CA ALA A 179 -13.31 -20.91 15.89
C ALA A 179 -12.36 -20.21 16.88
N THR A 180 -12.24 -18.87 16.85
CA THR A 180 -11.37 -18.12 17.75
C THR A 180 -12.08 -17.94 19.12
N PRO A 181 -11.57 -18.50 20.24
CA PRO A 181 -12.26 -18.46 21.54
C PRO A 181 -12.44 -17.05 22.09
N GLU A 182 -11.43 -16.19 21.94
CA GLU A 182 -11.38 -14.83 22.46
C GLU A 182 -12.20 -13.84 21.63
N ALA A 183 -12.66 -14.24 20.45
CA ALA A 183 -13.46 -13.37 19.59
C ALA A 183 -14.76 -12.95 20.24
N ASN A 184 -15.15 -11.69 20.06
CA ASN A 184 -16.37 -11.14 20.64
C ASN A 184 -17.64 -11.70 19.94
N LYS A 185 -18.15 -12.83 20.40
CA LYS A 185 -19.33 -13.51 19.83
C LYS A 185 -20.65 -12.71 19.89
N LYS A 186 -20.68 -11.60 20.62
CA LYS A 186 -21.84 -10.69 20.63
C LYS A 186 -21.91 -9.83 19.37
N ARG A 187 -20.81 -9.73 18.61
CA ARG A 187 -20.72 -9.00 17.34
C ARG A 187 -20.76 -9.99 16.18
N ARG A 188 -21.45 -9.61 15.11
CA ARG A 188 -21.48 -10.39 13.88
C ARG A 188 -20.17 -10.13 13.10
N PRO A 189 -19.46 -11.17 12.61
CA PRO A 189 -18.29 -10.97 11.76
C PRO A 189 -18.68 -10.36 10.41
N GLN A 190 -17.78 -9.60 9.83
CA GLN A 190 -17.89 -9.08 8.47
C GLN A 190 -16.54 -9.17 7.77
N VAL A 191 -16.54 -9.84 6.62
CA VAL A 191 -15.40 -9.88 5.71
C VAL A 191 -15.73 -9.02 4.48
N THR A 192 -14.90 -8.04 4.19
CA THR A 192 -15.04 -7.26 2.96
C THR A 192 -13.96 -7.70 1.99
N ILE A 193 -14.34 -8.28 0.86
CA ILE A 193 -13.45 -8.53 -0.28
C ILE A 193 -13.51 -7.34 -1.23
N SER A 194 -12.36 -6.87 -1.66
CA SER A 194 -12.22 -5.78 -2.61
C SER A 194 -11.32 -6.24 -3.74
N VAL A 195 -11.88 -6.34 -4.95
CA VAL A 195 -11.22 -6.94 -6.11
C VAL A 195 -10.93 -5.88 -7.14
N ALA A 196 -9.65 -5.71 -7.49
CA ALA A 196 -9.20 -4.84 -8.57
C ALA A 196 -9.01 -5.64 -9.86
N CYS A 197 -9.20 -5.02 -11.01
CA CYS A 197 -8.78 -5.62 -12.27
C CYS A 197 -7.24 -5.58 -12.37
N PHE A 198 -6.65 -6.66 -12.84
CA PHE A 198 -5.22 -6.68 -13.13
C PHE A 198 -4.85 -5.67 -14.21
N ILE A 199 -3.81 -4.89 -13.97
CA ILE A 199 -3.25 -3.94 -14.91
C ILE A 199 -1.75 -4.20 -15.01
N PRO A 200 -1.24 -4.58 -16.20
CA PRO A 200 0.19 -4.75 -16.39
C PRO A 200 0.92 -3.41 -16.23
N LYS A 201 1.99 -3.41 -15.46
CA LYS A 201 2.77 -2.20 -15.15
C LYS A 201 4.18 -2.30 -15.72
N PRO A 202 4.76 -1.21 -16.24
CA PRO A 202 6.16 -1.15 -16.67
C PRO A 202 7.13 -1.62 -15.58
N HIS A 203 8.27 -2.16 -15.99
CA HIS A 203 9.34 -2.67 -15.12
C HIS A 203 8.88 -3.75 -14.14
N THR A 204 7.90 -4.57 -14.53
CA THR A 204 7.46 -5.74 -13.77
C THR A 204 7.58 -7.01 -14.61
N PRO A 205 7.68 -8.19 -14.01
CA PRO A 205 7.60 -9.44 -14.76
C PRO A 205 6.36 -9.55 -15.66
N PHE A 206 5.25 -8.92 -15.25
CA PHE A 206 3.99 -8.94 -16.01
C PHE A 206 3.81 -7.74 -16.97
N GLU A 207 4.83 -6.93 -17.21
CA GLU A 207 4.73 -5.79 -18.14
C GLU A 207 4.36 -6.19 -19.58
N ARG A 208 4.68 -7.44 -19.97
CA ARG A 208 4.42 -8.00 -21.29
C ARG A 208 3.14 -8.83 -21.37
N GLU A 209 2.49 -9.07 -20.21
CA GLU A 209 1.22 -9.76 -20.16
C GLU A 209 0.07 -8.84 -20.59
N PRO A 210 -0.96 -9.37 -21.27
CA PRO A 210 -2.13 -8.57 -21.62
C PRO A 210 -3.02 -8.34 -20.40
N GLN A 211 -3.73 -7.21 -20.37
CA GLN A 211 -4.96 -7.13 -19.60
C GLN A 211 -6.04 -7.97 -20.30
N ALA A 212 -6.84 -8.68 -19.55
CA ALA A 212 -8.00 -9.38 -20.10
C ALA A 212 -8.99 -8.40 -20.76
N LEU A 213 -9.75 -8.86 -21.74
CA LEU A 213 -10.77 -8.04 -22.39
C LEU A 213 -11.85 -7.60 -21.39
N PRO A 214 -12.48 -6.43 -21.58
CA PRO A 214 -13.50 -5.94 -20.68
C PRO A 214 -14.63 -6.93 -20.42
N GLU A 215 -15.09 -7.61 -21.46
CA GLU A 215 -16.16 -8.61 -21.38
C GLU A 215 -15.76 -9.77 -20.46
N VAL A 216 -14.52 -10.26 -20.59
CA VAL A 216 -13.96 -11.32 -19.75
C VAL A 216 -13.83 -10.88 -18.30
N LEU A 217 -13.42 -9.62 -18.05
CA LEU A 217 -13.33 -9.08 -16.69
C LEU A 217 -14.72 -8.97 -16.05
N LEU A 218 -15.73 -8.56 -16.81
CA LEU A 218 -17.12 -8.49 -16.34
C LEU A 218 -17.67 -9.90 -16.03
N GLU A 219 -17.43 -10.89 -16.91
CA GLU A 219 -17.82 -12.28 -16.67
C GLU A 219 -17.19 -12.82 -15.38
N LYS A 220 -15.90 -12.57 -15.15
CA LYS A 220 -15.18 -12.95 -13.93
C LYS A 220 -15.76 -12.27 -12.67
N GLN A 221 -16.10 -11.00 -12.74
CA GLN A 221 -16.76 -10.29 -11.64
C GLN A 221 -18.15 -10.87 -11.32
N GLN A 222 -18.94 -11.20 -12.35
CA GLN A 222 -20.25 -11.83 -12.20
C GLN A 222 -20.11 -13.23 -11.63
N PHE A 223 -19.14 -14.03 -12.13
CA PHE A 223 -18.86 -15.36 -11.63
C PHE A 223 -18.50 -15.33 -10.15
N LEU A 224 -17.58 -14.48 -9.72
CA LEU A 224 -17.24 -14.31 -8.30
C LEU A 224 -18.47 -13.91 -7.47
N SER A 225 -19.30 -13.00 -7.99
CA SER A 225 -20.54 -12.61 -7.32
C SER A 225 -21.48 -13.79 -7.11
N SER A 226 -21.53 -14.72 -8.08
CA SER A 226 -22.36 -15.94 -7.98
C SER A 226 -21.83 -16.98 -6.98
N CYS A 227 -20.52 -16.93 -6.67
CA CYS A 227 -19.88 -17.82 -5.69
C CYS A 227 -20.11 -17.34 -4.24
N ILE A 228 -20.50 -16.08 -4.03
CA ILE A 228 -20.63 -15.50 -2.68
C ILE A 228 -22.07 -15.71 -2.17
N HIS A 229 -22.24 -16.58 -1.18
CA HIS A 229 -23.55 -16.91 -0.62
C HIS A 229 -23.75 -16.37 0.80
N ASP A 230 -22.68 -16.18 1.59
CA ASP A 230 -22.78 -15.71 2.98
C ASP A 230 -22.96 -14.18 3.03
N ARG A 231 -24.05 -13.73 3.63
CA ARG A 231 -24.38 -12.31 3.85
C ARG A 231 -23.36 -11.54 4.74
N LYS A 232 -22.42 -12.23 5.34
CA LYS A 232 -21.32 -11.63 6.11
C LYS A 232 -20.14 -11.23 5.21
N ILE A 233 -20.15 -11.65 3.94
CA ILE A 233 -19.17 -11.26 2.93
C ILE A 233 -19.74 -10.08 2.16
N ARG A 234 -18.99 -8.98 2.15
CA ARG A 234 -19.27 -7.82 1.31
C ARG A 234 -18.31 -7.81 0.14
N TYR A 235 -18.82 -7.79 -1.08
CA TYR A 235 -18.06 -7.72 -2.30
C TYR A 235 -18.03 -6.31 -2.88
N ASN A 236 -16.83 -5.79 -3.10
CA ASN A 236 -16.57 -4.55 -3.84
C ASN A 236 -15.62 -4.86 -4.98
N TYR A 237 -15.80 -4.23 -6.12
CA TYR A 237 -14.93 -4.41 -7.28
C TYR A 237 -14.67 -3.07 -7.98
N HIS A 238 -13.55 -3.01 -8.73
CA HIS A 238 -13.22 -1.86 -9.54
C HIS A 238 -14.00 -1.88 -10.85
N ASP A 239 -14.29 -0.70 -11.35
CA ASP A 239 -14.90 -0.49 -12.65
C ASP A 239 -13.95 -0.97 -13.75
N VAL A 240 -14.48 -1.76 -14.69
CA VAL A 240 -13.71 -2.36 -15.79
C VAL A 240 -13.29 -1.31 -16.81
N ASP A 241 -14.14 -0.34 -17.10
CA ASP A 241 -13.89 0.71 -18.10
C ASP A 241 -12.77 1.64 -17.63
N VAL A 242 -12.79 2.03 -16.34
CA VAL A 242 -11.69 2.80 -15.72
C VAL A 242 -10.39 1.99 -15.77
N SER A 243 -10.46 0.71 -15.44
CA SER A 243 -9.29 -0.18 -15.43
C SER A 243 -8.69 -0.38 -16.83
N ARG A 244 -9.55 -0.39 -17.88
CA ARG A 244 -9.09 -0.47 -19.26
C ARG A 244 -8.32 0.77 -19.68
N ILE A 245 -8.86 1.95 -19.41
CA ILE A 245 -8.17 3.20 -19.72
C ILE A 245 -6.84 3.30 -18.96
N GLU A 246 -6.81 2.87 -17.70
CA GLU A 246 -5.57 2.79 -16.93
C GLU A 246 -4.54 1.85 -17.58
N ALA A 247 -4.96 0.69 -18.10
CA ALA A 247 -4.06 -0.25 -18.78
C ALA A 247 -3.49 0.33 -20.09
N VAL A 248 -4.31 1.06 -20.86
CA VAL A 248 -3.86 1.77 -22.06
C VAL A 248 -2.74 2.74 -21.73
N PHE A 249 -2.91 3.56 -20.68
CA PHE A 249 -1.89 4.53 -20.28
C PHE A 249 -0.70 3.88 -19.61
N ALA A 250 -0.89 2.82 -18.83
CA ALA A 250 0.20 2.10 -18.17
C ALA A 250 1.19 1.46 -19.16
N ARG A 251 0.71 1.01 -20.32
CA ARG A 251 1.52 0.39 -21.37
C ARG A 251 1.72 1.29 -22.59
N GLY A 252 1.33 2.55 -22.47
CA GLY A 252 1.32 3.52 -23.53
C GLY A 252 2.69 4.03 -23.95
N ASP A 253 2.70 4.72 -25.06
CA ASP A 253 3.84 5.44 -25.59
C ASP A 253 3.48 6.91 -25.86
N ARG A 254 4.44 7.68 -26.41
CA ARG A 254 4.26 9.11 -26.66
C ARG A 254 3.10 9.47 -27.58
N ARG A 255 2.59 8.53 -28.39
CA ARG A 255 1.42 8.76 -29.28
C ARG A 255 0.16 9.05 -28.46
N LEU A 256 0.03 8.52 -27.24
CA LEU A 256 -1.07 8.82 -26.33
C LEU A 256 -1.11 10.30 -25.89
N GLY A 257 -0.04 11.06 -26.08
CA GLY A 257 -0.03 12.50 -25.84
C GLY A 257 -1.06 13.26 -26.68
N ALA A 258 -1.32 12.78 -27.91
CA ALA A 258 -2.36 13.35 -28.77
C ALA A 258 -3.76 13.11 -28.19
N ALA A 259 -4.02 11.91 -27.65
CA ALA A 259 -5.28 11.58 -27.01
C ALA A 259 -5.51 12.41 -25.74
N ILE A 260 -4.48 12.60 -24.90
CA ILE A 260 -4.58 13.46 -23.71
C ILE A 260 -4.91 14.91 -24.08
N LEU A 261 -4.23 15.45 -25.10
CA LEU A 261 -4.50 16.80 -25.58
C LEU A 261 -5.94 16.95 -26.10
N GLU A 262 -6.42 15.95 -26.84
CA GLU A 262 -7.79 15.94 -27.36
C GLU A 262 -8.81 15.80 -26.22
N ALA A 263 -8.55 14.97 -25.22
CA ALA A 263 -9.38 14.83 -24.03
C ALA A 263 -9.57 16.17 -23.32
N VAL A 264 -8.50 16.94 -23.14
CA VAL A 264 -8.59 18.28 -22.55
C VAL A 264 -9.45 19.21 -23.40
N LYS A 265 -9.30 19.17 -24.74
CA LYS A 265 -10.13 19.98 -25.66
C LYS A 265 -11.61 19.60 -25.61
N CYS A 266 -11.92 18.32 -25.37
CA CYS A 266 -13.28 17.81 -25.21
C CYS A 266 -13.82 18.02 -23.79
N GLY A 267 -13.09 18.73 -22.90
CA GLY A 267 -13.54 19.04 -21.55
C GLY A 267 -13.37 17.90 -20.54
N ALA A 268 -12.51 16.92 -20.82
CA ALA A 268 -12.14 15.90 -19.85
C ALA A 268 -11.27 16.53 -18.75
N VAL A 269 -11.90 16.87 -17.63
CA VAL A 269 -11.30 17.44 -16.44
C VAL A 269 -11.77 16.60 -15.26
N PHE A 270 -10.88 16.22 -14.36
CA PHE A 270 -11.22 15.37 -13.20
C PHE A 270 -11.64 13.93 -13.53
N ASP A 271 -11.21 13.36 -14.63
CA ASP A 271 -11.55 11.97 -15.04
C ASP A 271 -11.09 10.89 -14.05
N ALA A 272 -10.31 11.24 -13.03
CA ALA A 272 -10.02 10.36 -11.89
C ALA A 272 -11.21 10.19 -10.93
N TRP A 273 -12.26 10.98 -11.06
CA TRP A 273 -13.48 10.90 -10.26
C TRP A 273 -14.58 10.23 -11.06
N THR A 274 -15.22 9.23 -10.49
CA THR A 274 -16.22 8.40 -11.19
C THR A 274 -17.35 9.22 -11.81
N GLU A 275 -17.76 10.29 -11.15
CA GLU A 275 -18.84 11.18 -11.63
C GLU A 275 -18.47 12.02 -12.88
N PHE A 276 -17.17 12.15 -13.17
CA PHE A 276 -16.68 12.90 -14.34
C PHE A 276 -16.10 12.00 -15.43
N PHE A 277 -15.84 10.75 -15.09
CA PHE A 277 -15.30 9.77 -16.03
C PHE A 277 -16.35 9.37 -17.08
N ASP A 278 -15.96 9.40 -18.35
CA ASP A 278 -16.79 8.98 -19.47
C ASP A 278 -15.96 8.08 -20.40
N TYR A 279 -16.27 6.78 -20.36
CA TYR A 279 -15.57 5.78 -21.15
C TYR A 279 -15.78 5.96 -22.65
N ASN A 280 -17.01 6.27 -23.09
CA ASN A 280 -17.32 6.43 -24.51
C ASN A 280 -16.56 7.63 -25.11
N ARG A 281 -16.46 8.72 -24.36
CA ARG A 281 -15.63 9.88 -24.75
C ARG A 281 -14.17 9.46 -24.99
N TRP A 282 -13.59 8.61 -24.16
CA TRP A 282 -12.23 8.11 -24.35
C TRP A 282 -12.11 7.25 -25.60
N LEU A 283 -13.08 6.39 -25.90
CA LEU A 283 -13.10 5.57 -27.13
C LEU A 283 -13.15 6.45 -28.38
N GLU A 284 -14.04 7.47 -28.41
CA GLU A 284 -14.12 8.43 -29.50
C GLU A 284 -12.81 9.23 -29.70
N ILE A 285 -12.14 9.60 -28.59
CA ILE A 285 -10.85 10.29 -28.63
C ILE A 285 -9.77 9.39 -29.24
N PHE A 286 -9.69 8.12 -28.83
CA PHE A 286 -8.73 7.18 -29.41
C PHE A 286 -8.98 6.98 -30.91
N GLU A 287 -10.22 6.78 -31.31
CA GLU A 287 -10.60 6.65 -32.71
C GLU A 287 -10.18 7.89 -33.51
N LYS A 288 -10.52 9.09 -33.04
CA LYS A 288 -10.14 10.37 -33.65
C LYS A 288 -8.64 10.55 -33.80
N CYS A 289 -7.86 10.04 -32.84
CA CYS A 289 -6.41 10.09 -32.86
C CYS A 289 -5.77 8.93 -33.64
N GLY A 290 -6.54 8.02 -34.20
CA GLY A 290 -6.05 6.82 -34.91
C GLY A 290 -5.32 5.85 -33.99
N LEU A 291 -5.74 5.74 -32.74
CA LEU A 291 -5.15 4.88 -31.72
C LEU A 291 -6.09 3.73 -31.40
N ASP A 292 -5.54 2.52 -31.29
CA ASP A 292 -6.28 1.33 -30.87
C ASP A 292 -6.00 1.04 -29.40
N PRO A 293 -6.96 1.16 -28.48
CA PRO A 293 -6.80 0.80 -27.07
C PRO A 293 -6.36 -0.66 -26.87
N ALA A 294 -6.82 -1.58 -27.75
CA ALA A 294 -6.46 -3.00 -27.65
C ALA A 294 -4.99 -3.25 -27.95
N PHE A 295 -4.39 -2.47 -28.85
CA PHE A 295 -2.95 -2.53 -29.12
C PHE A 295 -2.12 -2.28 -27.86
N TYR A 296 -2.55 -1.36 -27.01
CA TYR A 296 -1.84 -1.05 -25.76
C TYR A 296 -2.20 -2.04 -24.65
N ALA A 297 -3.48 -2.23 -24.36
CA ALA A 297 -3.92 -2.95 -23.16
C ALA A 297 -3.92 -4.48 -23.32
N ASN A 298 -4.36 -5.02 -24.48
CA ASN A 298 -4.81 -6.41 -24.57
C ASN A 298 -3.88 -7.36 -25.35
N ARG A 299 -2.78 -6.87 -25.91
CA ARG A 299 -1.83 -7.76 -26.59
C ARG A 299 -0.75 -8.30 -25.65
N THR A 300 -0.33 -9.53 -25.86
CA THR A 300 0.94 -10.03 -25.33
C THR A 300 2.09 -9.39 -26.08
N ILE A 301 3.08 -8.88 -25.36
CA ILE A 301 4.28 -8.28 -25.97
C ILE A 301 5.37 -9.35 -26.03
N PRO A 302 5.99 -9.60 -27.20
CA PRO A 302 7.12 -10.51 -27.34
C PRO A 302 8.32 -10.12 -26.49
N ASP A 303 9.13 -11.09 -26.06
CA ASP A 303 10.29 -10.84 -25.18
C ASP A 303 11.38 -10.00 -25.85
N ASP A 304 11.50 -10.04 -27.16
CA ASP A 304 12.48 -9.29 -27.98
C ASP A 304 11.98 -7.89 -28.38
N GLU A 305 10.73 -7.55 -28.17
CA GLU A 305 10.20 -6.22 -28.49
C GLU A 305 10.78 -5.16 -27.55
N ILE A 306 11.20 -4.02 -28.13
CA ILE A 306 11.65 -2.83 -27.40
C ILE A 306 10.44 -2.10 -26.83
N LEU A 307 10.47 -1.87 -25.53
CA LEU A 307 9.38 -1.21 -24.81
C LEU A 307 9.59 0.30 -24.73
N PRO A 308 8.51 1.09 -24.70
CA PRO A 308 8.60 2.56 -24.59
C PRO A 308 9.39 3.06 -23.37
N TRP A 309 9.45 2.27 -22.31
CA TRP A 309 10.15 2.59 -21.05
C TRP A 309 11.55 1.94 -20.94
N ASP A 310 12.03 1.19 -21.94
CA ASP A 310 13.37 0.58 -21.92
C ASP A 310 14.51 1.61 -21.85
N VAL A 311 14.21 2.89 -22.11
CA VAL A 311 15.15 4.02 -21.95
C VAL A 311 15.40 4.41 -20.49
N ILE A 312 14.60 3.89 -19.56
CA ILE A 312 14.67 4.18 -18.13
C ILE A 312 15.30 2.98 -17.44
N ASP A 313 16.52 3.14 -16.94
CA ASP A 313 17.17 2.13 -16.11
C ASP A 313 16.76 2.29 -14.64
N CYS A 314 15.97 1.34 -14.14
CA CYS A 314 15.61 1.24 -12.73
C CYS A 314 16.53 0.28 -11.93
N GLY A 315 17.61 -0.21 -12.54
CA GLY A 315 18.56 -1.13 -11.93
C GLY A 315 18.13 -2.60 -11.91
N VAL A 316 16.88 -2.89 -12.28
CA VAL A 316 16.41 -4.28 -12.44
C VAL A 316 16.56 -4.69 -13.89
N SER A 317 17.28 -5.78 -14.14
CA SER A 317 17.58 -6.20 -15.51
C SER A 317 16.35 -6.77 -16.23
N LYS A 318 16.26 -6.51 -17.54
CA LYS A 318 15.20 -7.06 -18.40
C LYS A 318 15.19 -8.59 -18.37
N ASP A 319 16.35 -9.22 -18.42
CA ASP A 319 16.47 -10.68 -18.35
C ASP A 319 15.90 -11.27 -17.05
N PHE A 320 16.05 -10.54 -15.94
CA PHE A 320 15.44 -10.96 -14.69
C PHE A 320 13.91 -10.90 -14.77
N LEU A 321 13.34 -9.83 -15.32
CA LEU A 321 11.88 -9.70 -15.48
C LEU A 321 11.31 -10.80 -16.38
N ILE A 322 11.99 -11.11 -17.49
CA ILE A 322 11.62 -12.20 -18.42
C ILE A 322 11.70 -13.57 -17.71
N ARG A 323 12.79 -13.85 -16.98
CA ARG A 323 12.90 -15.11 -16.21
C ARG A 323 11.78 -15.26 -15.19
N GLU A 324 11.42 -14.19 -14.49
CA GLU A 324 10.33 -14.23 -13.52
C GLU A 324 8.95 -14.41 -14.19
N ARG A 325 8.77 -13.87 -15.40
CA ARG A 325 7.59 -14.11 -16.22
C ARG A 325 7.46 -15.59 -16.57
N HIS A 326 8.55 -16.24 -17.02
CA HIS A 326 8.53 -17.67 -17.35
C HIS A 326 8.25 -18.54 -16.12
N LYS A 327 8.83 -18.23 -14.96
CA LYS A 327 8.52 -18.93 -13.71
C LYS A 327 7.04 -18.79 -13.31
N ALA A 328 6.41 -17.65 -13.62
CA ALA A 328 4.99 -17.47 -13.37
C ALA A 328 4.13 -18.48 -14.13
N ALA A 329 4.45 -18.74 -15.41
CA ALA A 329 3.74 -19.72 -16.22
C ALA A 329 3.80 -21.14 -15.63
N GLU A 330 4.86 -21.45 -14.89
CA GLU A 330 5.08 -22.73 -14.22
C GLU A 330 4.66 -22.71 -12.74
N ALA A 331 4.09 -21.61 -12.24
CA ALA A 331 3.75 -21.37 -10.84
C ALA A 331 4.95 -21.57 -9.88
N ILE A 332 6.18 -21.32 -10.35
CA ILE A 332 7.39 -21.44 -9.53
C ILE A 332 7.59 -20.16 -8.73
N ALA A 333 7.55 -20.26 -7.40
CA ALA A 333 7.80 -19.16 -6.51
C ALA A 333 9.29 -18.78 -6.44
N THR A 334 9.57 -17.49 -6.29
CA THR A 334 10.91 -16.94 -6.01
C THR A 334 10.93 -16.45 -4.56
N PRO A 335 11.92 -16.87 -3.75
CA PRO A 335 12.00 -16.51 -2.35
C PRO A 335 12.23 -15.01 -2.16
N SER A 336 12.00 -14.51 -0.94
CA SER A 336 12.29 -13.13 -0.58
C SER A 336 13.80 -12.85 -0.61
N CYS A 337 14.18 -11.59 -0.74
CA CYS A 337 15.59 -11.20 -0.71
C CYS A 337 16.29 -11.55 0.62
N LYS A 338 15.53 -11.67 1.74
CA LYS A 338 16.07 -12.09 3.03
C LYS A 338 16.52 -13.56 3.04
N ASP A 339 15.82 -14.39 2.26
CA ASP A 339 16.08 -15.82 2.20
C ASP A 339 17.14 -16.15 1.16
N LYS A 340 17.04 -15.54 -0.02
CA LYS A 340 17.96 -15.78 -1.12
C LYS A 340 17.96 -14.64 -2.14
N CYS A 341 19.16 -14.21 -2.55
CA CYS A 341 19.29 -13.25 -3.65
C CYS A 341 18.80 -13.87 -4.97
N SER A 342 17.87 -13.15 -5.63
CA SER A 342 17.29 -13.55 -6.92
C SER A 342 18.08 -13.05 -8.15
N ALA A 343 19.22 -12.38 -7.95
CA ALA A 343 20.05 -11.79 -9.00
C ALA A 343 19.27 -10.83 -9.93
N CYS A 344 18.52 -9.90 -9.32
CA CYS A 344 17.66 -8.98 -10.07
C CYS A 344 18.40 -7.86 -10.82
N GLY A 345 19.68 -7.62 -10.54
CA GLY A 345 20.48 -6.56 -11.18
C GLY A 345 20.56 -5.26 -10.38
N ALA A 346 19.75 -5.05 -9.35
CA ALA A 346 19.68 -3.78 -8.61
C ALA A 346 21.03 -3.32 -7.99
N ASN A 347 22.02 -4.20 -7.89
CA ASN A 347 23.39 -3.87 -7.45
C ASN A 347 24.13 -2.92 -8.40
N SER A 348 23.74 -2.89 -9.67
CA SER A 348 24.39 -2.05 -10.68
C SER A 348 24.24 -0.56 -10.42
N LEU A 349 23.16 -0.16 -9.72
CA LEU A 349 22.90 1.24 -9.40
C LEU A 349 23.79 1.82 -8.30
N ALA A 350 24.50 0.98 -7.55
CA ALA A 350 25.34 1.44 -6.45
C ALA A 350 26.61 0.57 -6.36
N PRO A 351 27.61 0.82 -7.19
CA PRO A 351 28.81 -0.03 -7.28
C PRO A 351 29.56 -0.21 -5.95
N ASN A 352 29.42 0.73 -5.01
CA ASN A 352 30.06 0.65 -3.68
C ASN A 352 29.09 0.24 -2.57
N LYS A 353 27.82 -0.04 -2.89
CA LYS A 353 26.79 -0.41 -1.93
C LYS A 353 25.93 -1.51 -2.51
N ALA A 354 26.51 -2.69 -2.52
CA ALA A 354 25.77 -3.89 -2.88
C ALA A 354 24.45 -3.92 -2.09
N CYS A 355 23.40 -4.40 -2.74
CA CYS A 355 22.16 -4.71 -2.06
C CYS A 355 22.49 -5.58 -0.83
N ARG A 356 22.08 -5.16 0.36
CA ARG A 356 22.33 -5.85 1.65
C ARG A 356 22.13 -7.37 1.59
N TRP A 357 21.26 -7.82 0.71
CA TRP A 357 20.84 -9.21 0.57
C TRP A 357 21.58 -9.97 -0.55
N CYS A 358 22.55 -9.35 -1.20
CA CYS A 358 23.31 -10.00 -2.26
C CYS A 358 24.63 -10.59 -1.75
N PRO A 359 25.10 -11.70 -2.34
CA PRO A 359 26.43 -12.23 -2.05
C PRO A 359 27.50 -11.15 -2.31
N GLY A 360 28.34 -10.87 -1.31
CA GLY A 360 29.34 -9.78 -1.37
C GLY A 360 28.78 -8.39 -1.06
N GLY A 361 27.49 -8.28 -0.72
CA GLY A 361 26.93 -7.09 -0.12
C GLY A 361 27.41 -6.97 1.31
N ASP A 362 27.88 -5.79 1.70
CA ASP A 362 28.24 -5.50 3.06
C ASP A 362 27.00 -5.68 3.95
N ALA A 363 27.00 -6.76 4.75
CA ALA A 363 26.09 -6.88 5.90
C ALA A 363 26.60 -5.98 7.04
N GLY A 364 27.68 -5.24 6.79
CA GLY A 364 28.34 -4.39 7.71
C GLY A 364 27.83 -2.97 7.63
N ASP A 365 27.61 -2.47 8.78
CA ASP A 365 27.39 -1.09 9.11
C ASP A 365 26.02 -0.52 8.67
N ASP A 366 25.15 -0.31 9.64
CA ASP A 366 23.90 0.47 9.57
C ASP A 366 24.16 1.95 9.15
N SER A 367 25.37 2.30 8.80
CA SER A 367 25.76 3.55 8.19
C SER A 367 25.50 3.55 6.67
N VAL A 368 24.24 3.47 6.25
CA VAL A 368 23.87 4.25 5.07
C VAL A 368 24.35 5.67 5.37
N PRO A 369 25.08 6.37 4.44
CA PRO A 369 25.34 7.79 4.70
C PRO A 369 23.98 8.45 4.85
N HIS A 370 23.55 8.55 6.09
CA HIS A 370 22.50 9.45 6.46
C HIS A 370 23.05 10.82 6.09
N ILE A 371 22.40 11.51 5.16
CA ILE A 371 22.49 12.96 5.18
C ILE A 371 21.77 13.32 6.48
N VAL A 372 22.51 13.18 7.58
CA VAL A 372 22.12 13.76 8.86
C VAL A 372 22.54 15.21 8.71
N PRO A 373 21.61 16.17 8.68
CA PRO A 373 21.99 17.54 9.05
C PRO A 373 22.62 17.41 10.42
N GLU A 374 23.81 17.97 10.61
CA GLU A 374 24.43 18.03 11.93
C GLU A 374 23.36 18.45 12.95
N PRO A 375 23.26 17.79 14.10
CA PRO A 375 22.31 18.19 15.11
C PRO A 375 22.67 19.62 15.51
N GLY A 376 21.89 20.58 15.01
CA GLY A 376 21.81 21.86 15.67
C GLY A 376 21.49 21.53 17.13
N GLU A 377 22.24 22.09 18.06
CA GLU A 377 22.13 21.87 19.50
C GLU A 377 20.64 21.81 19.87
N MET A 378 20.16 20.58 20.18
CA MET A 378 18.81 20.43 20.69
C MET A 378 18.76 21.20 22.00
N SER A 379 18.08 22.35 21.99
CA SER A 379 17.71 22.99 23.23
C SER A 379 16.98 21.95 24.05
N ALA A 380 17.56 21.59 25.18
CA ALA A 380 16.92 20.67 26.13
C ALA A 380 15.51 21.22 26.39
N SER A 381 14.48 20.50 25.96
CA SER A 381 13.12 20.88 26.28
C SER A 381 13.03 20.95 27.79
N ALA A 382 12.59 22.10 28.31
CA ALA A 382 12.37 22.27 29.74
C ALA A 382 11.50 21.08 30.24
N PRO A 383 11.78 20.54 31.44
CA PRO A 383 11.01 19.44 32.00
C PRO A 383 9.53 19.85 31.98
N LYS A 384 8.68 19.00 31.35
CA LYS A 384 7.25 19.23 31.32
C LYS A 384 6.74 19.29 32.76
N PRO A 385 6.02 20.33 33.14
CA PRO A 385 5.44 20.41 34.47
C PRO A 385 4.43 19.27 34.68
N ASP A 386 4.48 18.64 35.83
CA ASP A 386 3.50 17.61 36.21
C ASP A 386 2.07 18.21 36.15
N VAL A 387 1.25 17.65 35.25
CA VAL A 387 -0.10 18.14 34.96
C VAL A 387 -1.14 17.56 35.92
N SER A 388 -0.77 16.56 36.73
CA SER A 388 -1.70 15.82 37.58
C SER A 388 -2.32 16.63 38.74
N GLU A 389 -1.72 17.77 39.12
CA GLU A 389 -2.19 18.60 40.24
C GLU A 389 -2.72 19.99 39.84
N ARG A 390 -2.85 20.31 38.55
CA ARG A 390 -3.31 21.65 38.16
C ARG A 390 -4.81 21.72 38.04
N PRO A 391 -5.46 22.76 38.61
CA PRO A 391 -6.89 22.92 38.45
C PRO A 391 -7.23 23.14 36.97
N ILE A 392 -8.15 22.33 36.44
CA ILE A 392 -8.69 22.47 35.08
C ILE A 392 -9.43 23.81 35.03
N ARG A 393 -9.01 24.70 34.13
CA ARG A 393 -9.70 25.97 33.86
C ARG A 393 -10.28 25.96 32.47
N THR A 394 -11.56 26.23 32.34
CA THR A 394 -12.20 26.43 31.04
C THR A 394 -11.92 27.85 30.55
N VAL A 395 -11.26 27.99 29.41
CA VAL A 395 -10.97 29.29 28.78
C VAL A 395 -11.83 29.42 27.53
N ARG A 396 -12.53 30.54 27.40
CA ARG A 396 -13.29 30.87 26.19
C ARG A 396 -12.46 31.82 25.32
N LEU A 397 -12.10 31.34 24.11
CA LEU A 397 -11.40 32.14 23.12
C LEU A 397 -12.41 32.76 22.15
N ARG A 398 -12.30 34.07 21.93
CA ARG A 398 -13.03 34.78 20.88
C ARG A 398 -12.07 35.12 19.76
N PHE A 399 -12.37 34.72 18.55
CA PHE A 399 -11.54 34.98 17.38
C PHE A 399 -12.40 35.47 16.19
N ALA A 400 -11.75 36.04 15.19
CA ALA A 400 -12.38 36.47 13.95
C ALA A 400 -11.59 35.91 12.75
N LYS A 401 -12.32 35.42 11.73
CA LYS A 401 -11.75 35.06 10.42
C LYS A 401 -11.71 36.31 9.54
N LYS A 402 -10.53 36.67 9.00
CA LYS A 402 -10.35 37.81 8.11
C LYS A 402 -9.47 37.46 6.92
N GLY A 403 -9.60 38.24 5.83
CA GLY A 403 -8.84 38.01 4.61
C GLY A 403 -9.09 36.63 4.01
N ALA A 404 -8.05 35.97 3.51
CA ALA A 404 -8.14 34.63 2.93
C ALA A 404 -8.68 33.57 3.91
N LEU A 405 -8.46 33.74 5.22
CA LEU A 405 -8.95 32.81 6.24
C LEU A 405 -10.47 32.85 6.40
N ALA A 406 -11.16 33.87 5.89
CA ALA A 406 -12.63 33.95 5.93
C ALA A 406 -13.28 32.81 5.14
N TYR A 407 -12.59 32.24 4.15
CA TYR A 407 -13.07 31.16 3.28
C TYR A 407 -12.75 29.76 3.78
N ILE A 408 -12.01 29.61 4.89
CA ILE A 408 -11.72 28.29 5.49
C ILE A 408 -13.01 27.74 6.11
N GLY A 409 -13.30 26.46 5.87
CA GLY A 409 -14.42 25.72 6.46
C GLY A 409 -14.38 25.74 7.99
N HIS A 410 -15.53 25.52 8.65
CA HIS A 410 -15.59 25.53 10.11
C HIS A 410 -14.73 24.44 10.75
N LEU A 411 -14.78 23.22 10.23
CA LEU A 411 -13.97 22.10 10.73
C LEU A 411 -12.48 22.33 10.53
N ASP A 412 -12.08 22.88 9.39
CA ASP A 412 -10.67 23.19 9.11
C ASP A 412 -10.14 24.27 10.07
N LEU A 413 -11.00 25.23 10.42
CA LEU A 413 -10.64 26.24 11.41
C LEU A 413 -10.48 25.66 12.80
N VAL A 414 -11.36 24.74 13.24
CA VAL A 414 -11.24 24.03 14.52
C VAL A 414 -9.93 23.26 14.56
N ASN A 415 -9.61 22.52 13.51
CA ASN A 415 -8.35 21.77 13.39
C ASN A 415 -7.13 22.69 13.40
N ALA A 416 -7.19 23.84 12.72
CA ALA A 416 -6.12 24.83 12.71
C ALA A 416 -5.88 25.42 14.11
N LEU A 417 -6.94 25.77 14.82
CA LEU A 417 -6.85 26.31 16.18
C LEU A 417 -6.30 25.27 17.16
N SER A 418 -6.75 24.02 17.08
CA SER A 418 -6.20 22.91 17.89
C SER A 418 -4.69 22.76 17.69
N ARG A 419 -4.23 22.76 16.44
CA ARG A 419 -2.79 22.70 16.11
C ARG A 419 -2.01 23.89 16.65
N VAL A 420 -2.56 25.10 16.55
CA VAL A 420 -1.92 26.30 17.10
C VAL A 420 -1.78 26.20 18.63
N MET A 421 -2.80 25.71 19.33
CA MET A 421 -2.73 25.51 20.78
C MET A 421 -1.70 24.47 21.18
N ILE A 422 -1.66 23.31 20.49
CA ILE A 422 -0.63 22.28 20.73
C ILE A 422 0.77 22.85 20.51
N ARG A 423 1.01 23.57 19.41
CA ARG A 423 2.31 24.21 19.10
C ARG A 423 2.72 25.29 20.10
N SER A 424 1.77 25.98 20.69
CA SER A 424 2.05 27.01 21.69
C SER A 424 2.41 26.44 23.06
N GLY A 425 2.34 25.12 23.25
CA GLY A 425 2.61 24.45 24.51
C GLY A 425 1.54 24.72 25.58
N LEU A 426 0.37 25.22 25.18
CA LEU A 426 -0.76 25.37 26.10
C LEU A 426 -1.30 23.98 26.44
N PRO A 427 -1.52 23.68 27.72
CA PRO A 427 -2.14 22.43 28.14
C PRO A 427 -3.64 22.48 27.76
N VAL A 428 -4.04 21.73 26.73
CA VAL A 428 -5.42 21.62 26.21
C VAL A 428 -5.91 20.19 26.29
#